data_c7f248f028e38bd500c848acdaceff03
#
_entry.id   c7f248f028e38bd500c848acdaceff03
#
_cell.length_a   1.000
_cell.length_b   1.000
_cell.length_c   1.000
_cell.angle_alpha   90.00
_cell.angle_beta   90.00
_cell.angle_gamma   90.00
#
_symmetry.space_group_name_H-M   'P 1'
#
loop_
_entity.id
_entity.type
_entity.pdbx_description
1 polymer ?
#
loop_
_entity_poly.entity_id
_entity_poly.type
_entity_poly.pdbx_seq_one_letter_code
_entity_poly.pdbx_strand_id
1 'polypeptide(L)'
;MKELYHSVPDQDSSEDVSGEARWASAPSRLRGEWSLLSKVITALNLILFVISCGILFVSSRWLDDPVRLMKRVSPYSMFSLPPREAETLTIEGPILDDVPIKLETVEVKGTLFNDYSPPRIWRQPPSEEVDQAWEDMSRIEYFGVSGDALRKMGKDPTISVSIPEEWGVGRDKYLVEIDMQHQLHCLNALRKYAFWDHYYGSQYKNISMAPQRHQAHLAHCTDILLQALTCNPSLDLISHNWMRTQENPYPDFNIKRQCVAHDPILKWQHENGITEQILKFKNLPRPENFPEVEPEPSILLIGDDLGHHL
;
A
#
# COMPACT_ATOMS: atom_id res chain seq x y z
N MET A 1 -22.44 -37.48 40.94
CA MET A 1 -22.94 -37.05 42.24
C MET A 1 -24.11 -36.15 41.98
N LYS A 2 -25.24 -36.76 42.03
CA LYS A 2 -26.49 -36.51 42.79
C LYS A 2 -27.12 -35.14 42.58
N GLU A 3 -28.24 -35.27 41.92
CA GLU A 3 -29.47 -34.48 41.90
C GLU A 3 -29.84 -33.81 43.23
N LEU A 4 -30.54 -32.69 43.15
CA LEU A 4 -31.53 -32.26 44.11
C LEU A 4 -32.66 -31.48 43.42
N TYR A 5 -33.73 -32.22 43.15
CA TYR A 5 -35.08 -31.72 42.89
C TYR A 5 -35.69 -31.24 44.23
N HIS A 6 -36.35 -30.11 44.23
CA HIS A 6 -37.33 -29.76 45.28
C HIS A 6 -38.70 -29.49 44.64
N SER A 7 -39.63 -30.31 45.06
CA SER A 7 -41.04 -30.35 44.76
C SER A 7 -41.81 -29.23 45.46
N VAL A 8 -42.81 -28.67 44.77
CA VAL A 8 -43.82 -27.75 45.27
C VAL A 8 -45.06 -28.59 45.69
N PRO A 9 -45.70 -28.34 46.80
CA PRO A 9 -46.96 -29.02 47.14
C PRO A 9 -48.21 -28.24 46.69
N ASP A 10 -49.13 -28.98 46.11
CA ASP A 10 -50.54 -28.60 45.91
C ASP A 10 -51.26 -28.26 47.19
N GLN A 11 -52.08 -27.21 47.18
CA GLN A 11 -53.17 -27.03 48.10
C GLN A 11 -54.40 -26.54 47.35
N ASP A 12 -55.33 -27.48 47.28
CA ASP A 12 -56.70 -27.35 46.88
C ASP A 12 -57.50 -26.77 48.03
N SER A 13 -58.34 -25.77 47.84
CA SER A 13 -59.54 -25.53 48.59
C SER A 13 -60.49 -24.56 47.85
N SER A 14 -61.53 -25.14 47.41
CA SER A 14 -62.79 -24.52 46.97
C SER A 14 -63.46 -23.64 48.00
N GLU A 15 -63.84 -22.43 47.63
CA GLU A 15 -64.99 -21.75 48.21
C GLU A 15 -65.71 -20.90 47.16
N ASP A 16 -66.92 -21.27 46.99
CA ASP A 16 -67.96 -20.72 46.16
C ASP A 16 -68.50 -19.43 46.77
N VAL A 17 -68.41 -18.28 46.11
CA VAL A 17 -69.19 -17.09 46.46
C VAL A 17 -69.68 -16.42 45.18
N SER A 18 -70.95 -16.65 44.90
CA SER A 18 -71.75 -15.93 43.94
C SER A 18 -71.83 -14.42 44.29
N GLY A 19 -71.18 -13.61 43.42
CA GLY A 19 -71.30 -12.16 43.49
C GLY A 19 -71.45 -11.59 42.08
N GLU A 20 -72.65 -11.14 41.74
CA GLU A 20 -72.90 -10.44 40.49
C GLU A 20 -72.03 -9.20 40.36
N ALA A 21 -71.05 -9.29 39.53
CA ALA A 21 -70.23 -8.13 39.13
C ALA A 21 -70.82 -7.47 37.85
N ARG A 22 -71.41 -6.33 38.10
CA ARG A 22 -71.82 -5.38 37.06
C ARG A 22 -70.59 -5.11 36.13
N TRP A 23 -70.72 -5.44 34.90
CA TRP A 23 -69.73 -5.02 33.87
C TRP A 23 -69.79 -3.49 33.69
N ALA A 24 -68.89 -2.81 34.33
CA ALA A 24 -68.65 -1.42 34.06
C ALA A 24 -68.11 -1.33 32.58
N SER A 25 -68.83 -0.61 31.75
CA SER A 25 -68.46 -0.29 30.40
C SER A 25 -67.04 0.24 30.35
N ALA A 26 -66.17 -0.40 29.55
CA ALA A 26 -64.80 0.06 29.32
C ALA A 26 -64.78 1.52 28.88
N PRO A 27 -63.90 2.35 29.40
CA PRO A 27 -63.79 3.73 28.99
C PRO A 27 -63.44 3.76 27.48
N SER A 28 -64.22 4.53 26.73
CA SER A 28 -63.97 4.84 25.33
C SER A 28 -62.53 5.23 25.16
N ARG A 29 -61.84 4.60 24.18
CA ARG A 29 -60.48 4.91 23.75
C ARG A 29 -60.37 6.43 23.65
N LEU A 30 -59.56 7.01 24.55
CA LEU A 30 -58.96 8.32 24.33
C LEU A 30 -58.12 8.24 23.07
N ARG A 31 -58.66 8.67 21.94
CA ARG A 31 -57.84 9.09 20.78
C ARG A 31 -57.07 10.28 21.29
N GLY A 32 -55.89 10.02 21.90
CA GLY A 32 -54.97 11.07 22.26
C GLY A 32 -54.61 11.81 21.03
N GLU A 33 -55.13 12.99 20.81
CA GLU A 33 -54.58 13.91 19.83
C GLU A 33 -53.14 14.17 20.24
N TRP A 34 -52.22 13.72 19.42
CA TRP A 34 -50.80 14.01 19.61
C TRP A 34 -50.66 15.51 19.70
N SER A 35 -50.14 16.02 20.79
CA SER A 35 -49.90 17.44 20.95
C SER A 35 -49.03 17.93 19.79
N LEU A 36 -49.18 19.16 19.36
CA LEU A 36 -48.35 19.74 18.29
C LEU A 36 -46.86 19.52 18.55
N LEU A 37 -46.46 19.60 19.84
CA LEU A 37 -45.12 19.34 20.31
C LEU A 37 -44.66 17.91 20.02
N SER A 38 -45.48 16.90 20.24
CA SER A 38 -45.19 15.49 19.98
C SER A 38 -44.98 15.26 18.46
N LYS A 39 -45.80 15.85 17.59
CA LYS A 39 -45.68 15.77 16.16
C LYS A 39 -44.36 16.42 15.67
N VAL A 40 -44.01 17.57 16.25
CA VAL A 40 -42.73 18.27 15.92
C VAL A 40 -41.52 17.43 16.37
N ILE A 41 -41.54 16.89 17.58
CA ILE A 41 -40.46 16.02 18.07
C ILE A 41 -40.30 14.79 17.17
N THR A 42 -41.41 14.15 16.81
CA THR A 42 -41.36 12.97 15.90
C THR A 42 -40.80 13.32 14.54
N ALA A 43 -41.19 14.44 13.96
CA ALA A 43 -40.64 14.93 12.66
C ALA A 43 -39.16 15.22 12.76
N LEU A 44 -38.70 15.90 13.82
CA LEU A 44 -37.27 16.16 14.05
C LEU A 44 -36.45 14.88 14.18
N ASN A 45 -36.95 13.89 14.95
CA ASN A 45 -36.27 12.60 15.08
C ASN A 45 -36.20 11.84 13.76
N LEU A 46 -37.27 11.91 12.94
CA LEU A 46 -37.27 11.30 11.60
C LEU A 46 -36.22 11.97 10.69
N ILE A 47 -36.14 13.30 10.71
CA ILE A 47 -35.15 14.05 9.94
C ILE A 47 -33.73 13.67 10.40
N LEU A 48 -33.46 13.65 11.70
CA LEU A 48 -32.15 13.24 12.26
C LEU A 48 -31.82 11.79 11.88
N PHE A 49 -32.78 10.89 11.90
CA PHE A 49 -32.59 9.51 11.48
C PHE A 49 -32.22 9.41 10.00
N VAL A 50 -32.90 10.12 9.11
CA VAL A 50 -32.60 10.16 7.68
C VAL A 50 -31.19 10.74 7.43
N ILE A 51 -30.84 11.82 8.13
CA ILE A 51 -29.49 12.42 8.07
C ILE A 51 -28.44 11.41 8.54
N SER A 52 -28.67 10.73 9.67
CA SER A 52 -27.75 9.71 10.22
C SER A 52 -27.56 8.53 9.26
N CYS A 53 -28.66 8.05 8.65
CA CYS A 53 -28.58 7.01 7.62
C CYS A 53 -27.81 7.47 6.39
N GLY A 54 -28.02 8.72 5.95
CA GLY A 54 -27.26 9.34 4.85
C GLY A 54 -25.77 9.42 5.16
N ILE A 55 -25.41 9.87 6.35
CA ILE A 55 -24.00 9.94 6.79
C ILE A 55 -23.39 8.53 6.86
N LEU A 56 -24.10 7.54 7.41
CA LEU A 56 -23.64 6.16 7.48
C LEU A 56 -23.43 5.58 6.08
N PHE A 57 -24.36 5.81 5.16
CA PHE A 57 -24.25 5.35 3.77
C PHE A 57 -23.06 5.98 3.05
N VAL A 58 -22.88 7.29 3.19
CA VAL A 58 -21.71 7.99 2.61
C VAL A 58 -20.42 7.50 3.27
N SER A 59 -20.39 7.33 4.59
CA SER A 59 -19.22 6.86 5.33
C SER A 59 -18.84 5.42 4.94
N SER A 60 -19.81 4.52 4.77
CA SER A 60 -19.53 3.14 4.33
C SER A 60 -18.92 3.13 2.91
N ARG A 61 -19.48 3.91 1.98
CA ARG A 61 -18.92 4.06 0.64
C ARG A 61 -17.50 4.64 0.62
N TRP A 62 -17.21 5.51 1.59
CA TRP A 62 -15.87 6.11 1.72
C TRP A 62 -14.85 5.15 2.32
N LEU A 63 -15.26 4.25 3.22
CA LEU A 63 -14.40 3.24 3.82
C LEU A 63 -14.08 2.08 2.87
N ASP A 64 -14.97 1.83 1.92
CA ASP A 64 -14.80 0.75 0.93
C ASP A 64 -13.95 1.16 -0.30
N ASP A 65 -13.51 2.42 -0.38
CA ASP A 65 -12.65 2.90 -1.45
C ASP A 65 -11.15 2.67 -1.11
N PRO A 66 -10.51 1.64 -1.69
CA PRO A 66 -9.13 1.29 -1.38
C PRO A 66 -8.14 2.39 -1.76
N VAL A 67 -8.43 3.19 -2.78
CA VAL A 67 -7.59 4.32 -3.20
C VAL A 67 -7.59 5.41 -2.12
N ARG A 68 -8.76 5.73 -1.58
CA ARG A 68 -8.87 6.70 -0.48
C ARG A 68 -8.26 6.20 0.81
N LEU A 69 -8.39 4.89 1.09
CA LEU A 69 -7.75 4.27 2.24
C LEU A 69 -6.22 4.35 2.11
N MET A 70 -5.67 4.05 0.93
CA MET A 70 -4.23 4.15 0.67
C MET A 70 -3.73 5.60 0.74
N LYS A 71 -4.47 6.57 0.23
CA LYS A 71 -4.16 8.01 0.39
C LYS A 71 -4.11 8.43 1.87
N ARG A 72 -4.90 7.79 2.76
CA ARG A 72 -4.91 8.06 4.21
C ARG A 72 -3.85 7.30 4.99
N VAL A 73 -3.48 6.12 4.53
CA VAL A 73 -2.49 5.24 5.18
C VAL A 73 -1.06 5.51 4.66
N SER A 74 -0.92 6.42 3.69
CA SER A 74 0.41 6.90 3.32
C SER A 74 1.15 7.39 4.57
N PRO A 75 2.40 6.98 4.82
CA PRO A 75 3.13 7.24 6.07
C PRO A 75 3.21 8.70 6.47
N TYR A 76 3.04 9.62 5.52
CA TYR A 76 3.00 11.06 5.76
C TYR A 76 1.67 11.57 6.34
N SER A 77 0.58 10.77 6.33
CA SER A 77 -0.71 11.18 6.91
C SER A 77 -0.87 10.80 8.38
N MET A 78 0.00 9.97 8.95
CA MET A 78 -0.14 9.46 10.33
C MET A 78 0.51 10.34 11.40
N PHE A 79 1.31 11.34 11.06
CA PHE A 79 1.90 12.26 12.05
C PHE A 79 1.17 13.60 12.08
N SER A 80 0.19 13.69 12.98
CA SER A 80 -0.23 14.85 13.80
C SER A 80 -0.01 16.26 13.21
N LEU A 81 -0.57 16.56 12.03
CA LEU A 81 -0.80 17.94 11.63
C LEU A 81 -2.30 18.25 11.77
N PRO A 82 -2.68 19.50 12.15
CA PRO A 82 -4.07 19.87 12.22
C PRO A 82 -4.75 19.68 10.86
N PRO A 83 -6.09 19.40 10.81
CA PRO A 83 -6.78 18.95 9.58
C PRO A 83 -6.60 19.83 8.33
N ARG A 84 -6.22 21.08 8.50
CA ARG A 84 -5.98 22.03 7.38
C ARG A 84 -4.61 21.88 6.72
N GLU A 85 -3.63 21.31 7.43
CA GLU A 85 -2.27 21.10 6.88
C GLU A 85 -2.06 19.66 6.38
N ALA A 86 -2.89 18.73 6.83
CA ALA A 86 -2.86 17.34 6.35
C ALA A 86 -3.31 17.19 4.88
N GLU A 87 -4.16 18.11 4.39
CA GLU A 87 -4.58 18.12 2.97
C GLU A 87 -3.45 18.55 2.02
N THR A 88 -2.41 19.21 2.52
CA THR A 88 -1.27 19.69 1.72
C THR A 88 -0.09 18.73 1.67
N LEU A 89 -0.08 17.68 2.50
CA LEU A 89 1.02 16.71 2.60
C LEU A 89 0.68 15.30 2.05
N THR A 90 -0.51 15.10 1.51
CA THR A 90 -0.78 13.89 0.74
C THR A 90 -0.03 13.99 -0.58
N ILE A 91 1.05 13.24 -0.70
CA ILE A 91 1.74 13.05 -1.97
C ILE A 91 0.78 12.25 -2.86
N GLU A 92 -0.07 12.96 -3.57
CA GLU A 92 -0.93 12.40 -4.60
C GLU A 92 -0.06 12.12 -5.82
N GLY A 93 0.53 10.93 -5.87
CA GLY A 93 1.16 10.48 -7.11
C GLY A 93 0.07 10.34 -8.19
N PRO A 94 0.28 10.86 -9.41
CA PRO A 94 -0.72 10.79 -10.49
C PRO A 94 -1.13 9.36 -10.81
N ILE A 95 -0.29 8.38 -10.55
CA ILE A 95 -0.56 6.96 -10.73
C ILE A 95 -1.79 6.48 -9.94
N LEU A 96 -2.08 7.07 -8.77
CA LEU A 96 -3.23 6.70 -7.94
C LEU A 96 -4.57 7.15 -8.55
N ASP A 97 -4.54 8.11 -9.48
CA ASP A 97 -5.73 8.58 -10.18
C ASP A 97 -6.00 7.73 -11.45
N ASP A 98 -4.95 7.20 -12.07
CA ASP A 98 -5.00 6.52 -13.37
C ASP A 98 -5.05 4.99 -13.25
N VAL A 99 -4.50 4.42 -12.16
CA VAL A 99 -4.47 2.96 -11.96
C VAL A 99 -5.60 2.50 -11.05
N PRO A 100 -6.42 1.53 -11.46
CA PRO A 100 -7.42 0.92 -10.60
C PRO A 100 -6.74 0.08 -9.51
N ILE A 101 -6.45 0.69 -8.37
CA ILE A 101 -5.84 0.00 -7.23
C ILE A 101 -6.81 -1.03 -6.68
N LYS A 102 -6.43 -2.29 -6.72
CA LYS A 102 -7.17 -3.41 -6.13
C LYS A 102 -6.37 -4.03 -5.01
N LEU A 103 -7.05 -4.27 -3.89
CA LEU A 103 -6.51 -5.10 -2.83
C LEU A 103 -6.91 -6.56 -3.06
N GLU A 104 -5.96 -7.44 -2.90
CA GLU A 104 -6.16 -8.88 -3.02
C GLU A 104 -5.55 -9.62 -1.83
N THR A 105 -6.18 -10.73 -1.43
CA THR A 105 -5.62 -11.61 -0.41
C THR A 105 -4.60 -12.53 -1.07
N VAL A 106 -3.35 -12.39 -0.69
CA VAL A 106 -2.24 -13.20 -1.20
C VAL A 106 -1.71 -14.09 -0.09
N GLU A 107 -1.47 -15.36 -0.41
CA GLU A 107 -0.71 -16.25 0.44
C GLU A 107 0.78 -16.17 0.07
N VAL A 108 1.59 -15.70 1.01
CA VAL A 108 3.04 -15.63 0.84
C VAL A 108 3.60 -17.05 0.69
N LYS A 109 4.36 -17.30 -0.36
CA LYS A 109 5.05 -18.56 -0.59
C LYS A 109 6.40 -18.54 0.14
N GLY A 110 6.36 -18.77 1.45
CA GLY A 110 7.45 -18.50 2.38
C GLY A 110 8.29 -19.71 2.79
N THR A 111 7.99 -20.94 2.33
CA THR A 111 8.78 -22.14 2.68
C THR A 111 10.27 -21.91 2.42
N LEU A 112 11.15 -22.47 3.26
CA LEU A 112 12.61 -22.29 3.14
C LEU A 112 13.16 -22.84 1.81
N PHE A 113 12.65 -23.97 1.35
CA PHE A 113 13.06 -24.61 0.10
C PHE A 113 12.09 -24.30 -1.04
N ASN A 114 12.59 -24.34 -2.28
CA ASN A 114 11.81 -24.04 -3.48
C ASN A 114 11.06 -25.30 -4.00
N ASP A 115 10.31 -25.97 -3.11
CA ASP A 115 9.60 -27.22 -3.38
C ASP A 115 8.23 -26.99 -4.04
N TYR A 116 8.07 -25.89 -4.75
CA TYR A 116 6.85 -25.57 -5.51
C TYR A 116 6.84 -26.29 -6.87
N SER A 117 5.66 -26.52 -7.41
CA SER A 117 5.50 -27.10 -8.75
C SER A 117 4.66 -26.15 -9.63
N PRO A 118 5.27 -25.47 -10.60
CA PRO A 118 6.72 -25.41 -10.88
C PRO A 118 7.48 -24.63 -9.78
N PRO A 119 8.81 -24.86 -9.67
CA PRO A 119 9.65 -24.08 -8.77
C PRO A 119 9.57 -22.57 -9.09
N ARG A 120 9.54 -21.73 -8.06
CA ARG A 120 9.47 -20.27 -8.26
C ARG A 120 10.74 -19.76 -8.92
N ILE A 121 10.58 -19.05 -10.03
CA ILE A 121 11.68 -18.48 -10.83
C ILE A 121 12.56 -17.53 -10.00
N TRP A 122 11.94 -16.77 -9.11
CA TRP A 122 12.62 -15.79 -8.25
C TRP A 122 13.64 -16.37 -7.29
N ARG A 123 13.62 -17.71 -7.10
CA ARG A 123 14.46 -18.45 -6.15
C ARG A 123 15.42 -19.44 -6.85
N GLN A 124 15.51 -19.35 -8.16
CA GLN A 124 16.40 -20.19 -8.93
C GLN A 124 17.80 -19.58 -9.04
N PRO A 125 18.85 -20.39 -9.25
CA PRO A 125 20.19 -19.88 -9.57
C PRO A 125 20.16 -18.98 -10.82
N PRO A 126 21.16 -18.11 -10.98
CA PRO A 126 21.29 -17.26 -12.16
C PRO A 126 21.25 -18.05 -13.47
N SER A 127 20.44 -17.58 -14.40
CA SER A 127 20.34 -18.03 -15.78
C SER A 127 19.73 -16.90 -16.62
N GLU A 128 19.80 -16.99 -17.93
CA GLU A 128 19.20 -16.01 -18.83
C GLU A 128 17.69 -15.85 -18.58
N GLU A 129 16.96 -16.95 -18.38
CA GLU A 129 15.52 -16.94 -18.06
C GLU A 129 15.24 -16.24 -16.72
N VAL A 130 16.03 -16.56 -15.70
CA VAL A 130 15.90 -15.95 -14.36
C VAL A 130 16.22 -14.47 -14.42
N ASP A 131 17.26 -14.08 -15.16
CA ASP A 131 17.66 -12.69 -15.30
C ASP A 131 16.62 -11.88 -16.07
N GLN A 132 16.04 -12.44 -17.11
CA GLN A 132 14.94 -11.80 -17.84
C GLN A 132 13.71 -11.58 -16.93
N ALA A 133 13.32 -12.59 -16.15
CA ALA A 133 12.19 -12.45 -15.21
C ALA A 133 12.45 -11.35 -14.18
N TRP A 134 13.65 -11.30 -13.60
CA TRP A 134 14.02 -10.23 -12.66
C TRP A 134 14.09 -8.86 -13.33
N GLU A 135 14.58 -8.77 -14.54
CA GLU A 135 14.61 -7.53 -15.31
C GLU A 135 13.20 -7.00 -15.59
N ASP A 136 12.29 -7.86 -16.06
CA ASP A 136 10.90 -7.49 -16.32
C ASP A 136 10.18 -7.01 -15.05
N MET A 137 10.50 -7.59 -13.89
CA MET A 137 9.91 -7.22 -12.61
C MET A 137 10.49 -5.92 -12.04
N SER A 138 11.78 -5.67 -12.24
CA SER A 138 12.53 -4.59 -11.60
C SER A 138 12.92 -3.44 -12.53
N ARG A 139 12.43 -3.47 -13.78
CA ARG A 139 12.72 -2.43 -14.76
C ARG A 139 12.17 -1.08 -14.32
N ILE A 140 13.06 -0.11 -14.23
CA ILE A 140 12.68 1.28 -14.02
C ILE A 140 12.25 1.85 -15.37
N GLU A 141 11.05 2.38 -15.43
CA GLU A 141 10.55 3.14 -16.57
C GLU A 141 10.23 4.56 -16.12
N TYR A 142 10.58 5.51 -16.98
CA TYR A 142 10.37 6.93 -16.74
C TYR A 142 9.11 7.41 -17.44
N PHE A 143 8.40 8.35 -16.84
CA PHE A 143 7.20 8.95 -17.42
C PHE A 143 7.10 10.43 -17.05
N GLY A 144 6.11 11.12 -17.61
CA GLY A 144 5.95 12.56 -17.44
C GLY A 144 4.80 12.93 -16.54
N VAL A 145 5.05 13.71 -15.49
CA VAL A 145 4.00 14.33 -14.65
C VAL A 145 3.93 15.83 -14.91
N SER A 146 2.77 16.46 -14.59
CA SER A 146 2.63 17.92 -14.69
C SER A 146 3.42 18.65 -13.59
N GLY A 147 3.76 19.91 -13.83
CA GLY A 147 4.38 20.76 -12.81
C GLY A 147 3.54 20.88 -11.54
N ASP A 148 2.21 20.84 -11.65
CA ASP A 148 1.32 20.83 -10.47
C ASP A 148 1.41 19.54 -9.68
N ALA A 149 1.46 18.38 -10.36
CA ALA A 149 1.69 17.09 -9.70
C ALA A 149 3.06 17.08 -9.00
N LEU A 150 4.09 17.62 -9.65
CA LEU A 150 5.42 17.72 -9.08
C LEU A 150 5.45 18.59 -7.80
N ARG A 151 4.74 19.74 -7.80
CA ARG A 151 4.60 20.59 -6.61
C ARG A 151 3.86 19.87 -5.48
N LYS A 152 2.81 19.11 -5.79
CA LYS A 152 2.10 18.27 -4.80
C LYS A 152 3.01 17.20 -4.18
N MET A 153 4.00 16.70 -4.93
CA MET A 153 5.05 15.82 -4.44
C MET A 153 6.12 16.53 -3.61
N GLY A 154 5.98 17.84 -3.36
CA GLY A 154 6.97 18.63 -2.61
C GLY A 154 8.24 18.94 -3.41
N LYS A 155 8.21 18.83 -4.72
CA LYS A 155 9.37 19.09 -5.59
C LYS A 155 9.21 20.42 -6.32
N ASP A 156 10.35 21.02 -6.67
CA ASP A 156 10.40 22.31 -7.36
C ASP A 156 10.57 22.08 -8.88
N PRO A 157 9.56 22.46 -9.71
CA PRO A 157 9.67 22.34 -11.16
C PRO A 157 10.81 23.17 -11.77
N THR A 158 11.27 24.23 -11.09
CA THR A 158 12.32 25.10 -11.63
C THR A 158 13.71 24.46 -11.67
N ILE A 159 13.92 23.40 -10.86
CA ILE A 159 15.16 22.64 -10.77
C ILE A 159 14.99 21.17 -11.22
N SER A 160 13.76 20.78 -11.55
CA SER A 160 13.46 19.41 -11.98
C SER A 160 13.56 19.26 -13.48
N VAL A 161 13.94 18.09 -13.94
CA VAL A 161 14.17 17.80 -15.38
C VAL A 161 12.85 17.86 -16.14
N SER A 162 12.69 18.83 -17.02
CA SER A 162 11.56 18.92 -17.95
C SER A 162 11.76 18.00 -19.15
N ILE A 163 10.66 17.41 -19.63
CA ILE A 163 10.64 16.59 -20.85
C ILE A 163 10.41 17.51 -22.05
N PRO A 164 11.24 17.43 -23.11
CA PRO A 164 11.03 18.21 -24.32
C PRO A 164 9.66 17.92 -24.96
N GLU A 165 8.95 18.98 -25.42
CA GLU A 165 7.62 18.81 -26.05
C GLU A 165 7.67 17.95 -27.32
N GLU A 166 8.77 17.99 -28.05
CA GLU A 166 9.02 17.17 -29.24
C GLU A 166 9.03 15.67 -28.97
N TRP A 167 9.14 15.24 -27.70
CA TRP A 167 9.01 13.83 -27.34
C TRP A 167 7.55 13.32 -27.33
N GLY A 168 6.58 14.23 -27.52
CA GLY A 168 5.18 13.85 -27.64
C GLY A 168 4.48 13.46 -26.33
N VAL A 169 5.14 13.65 -25.18
CA VAL A 169 4.59 13.34 -23.86
C VAL A 169 3.60 14.42 -23.36
N GLY A 170 3.58 15.57 -24.04
CA GLY A 170 2.74 16.73 -23.71
C GLY A 170 3.55 17.90 -23.15
N ARG A 171 2.83 19.01 -22.90
CA ARG A 171 3.43 20.22 -22.35
C ARG A 171 3.54 20.17 -20.84
N ASP A 172 4.44 20.94 -20.25
CA ASP A 172 4.65 21.07 -18.80
C ASP A 172 4.83 19.69 -18.15
N LYS A 173 5.68 18.85 -18.74
CA LYS A 173 5.96 17.49 -18.25
C LYS A 173 7.37 17.41 -17.68
N TYR A 174 7.46 16.74 -16.53
CA TYR A 174 8.69 16.53 -15.77
C TYR A 174 8.94 15.04 -15.60
N LEU A 175 10.20 14.66 -15.68
CA LEU A 175 10.65 13.27 -15.65
C LEU A 175 10.55 12.71 -14.23
N VAL A 176 9.87 11.57 -14.08
CA VAL A 176 9.75 10.83 -12.82
C VAL A 176 9.76 9.32 -13.05
N GLU A 177 9.98 8.57 -11.99
CA GLU A 177 9.90 7.11 -11.93
C GLU A 177 9.08 6.67 -10.71
N ILE A 178 8.66 5.41 -10.66
CA ILE A 178 7.93 4.85 -9.51
C ILE A 178 8.92 4.32 -8.47
N ASP A 179 8.84 4.80 -7.23
CA ASP A 179 9.72 4.38 -6.13
C ASP A 179 9.68 2.86 -5.88
N MET A 180 8.52 2.21 -6.02
CA MET A 180 8.42 0.75 -5.93
C MET A 180 9.33 0.04 -6.93
N GLN A 181 9.47 0.55 -8.15
CA GLN A 181 10.34 -0.05 -9.16
C GLN A 181 11.82 0.18 -8.84
N HIS A 182 12.15 1.34 -8.26
CA HIS A 182 13.49 1.58 -7.73
C HIS A 182 13.81 0.60 -6.59
N GLN A 183 12.88 0.33 -5.67
CA GLN A 183 13.06 -0.67 -4.62
C GLN A 183 13.27 -2.08 -5.18
N LEU A 184 12.50 -2.48 -6.19
CA LEU A 184 12.67 -3.78 -6.88
C LEU A 184 14.01 -3.84 -7.64
N HIS A 185 14.45 -2.74 -8.26
CA HIS A 185 15.77 -2.61 -8.84
C HIS A 185 16.87 -2.81 -7.80
N CYS A 186 16.77 -2.15 -6.65
CA CYS A 186 17.67 -2.34 -5.52
C CYS A 186 17.71 -3.80 -5.06
N LEU A 187 16.56 -4.47 -4.96
CA LEU A 187 16.49 -5.88 -4.60
C LEU A 187 17.20 -6.78 -5.62
N ASN A 188 16.99 -6.53 -6.93
CA ASN A 188 17.69 -7.25 -8.00
C ASN A 188 19.21 -7.00 -7.98
N ALA A 189 19.63 -5.78 -7.68
CA ALA A 189 21.05 -5.47 -7.50
C ALA A 189 21.64 -6.27 -6.32
N LEU A 190 20.99 -6.31 -5.17
CA LEU A 190 21.43 -7.12 -4.02
C LEU A 190 21.48 -8.62 -4.38
N ARG A 191 20.50 -9.13 -5.12
CA ARG A 191 20.54 -10.50 -5.64
C ARG A 191 21.80 -10.74 -6.48
N LYS A 192 22.09 -9.84 -7.43
CA LYS A 192 23.29 -9.94 -8.26
C LYS A 192 24.57 -9.90 -7.43
N TYR A 193 24.64 -9.06 -6.40
CA TYR A 193 25.79 -9.05 -5.46
C TYR A 193 25.89 -10.34 -4.63
N ALA A 194 24.78 -11.00 -4.28
CA ALA A 194 24.80 -12.30 -3.62
C ALA A 194 25.37 -13.43 -4.51
N PHE A 195 25.24 -13.30 -5.82
CA PHE A 195 25.83 -14.21 -6.80
C PHE A 195 27.05 -13.57 -7.49
N TRP A 196 27.94 -12.96 -6.68
CA TRP A 196 29.08 -12.17 -7.15
C TRP A 196 29.92 -12.87 -8.23
N ASP A 197 30.28 -14.14 -8.01
CA ASP A 197 31.14 -14.90 -8.93
C ASP A 197 30.51 -15.04 -10.31
N HIS A 198 29.21 -15.14 -10.39
CA HIS A 198 28.46 -15.24 -11.64
C HIS A 198 28.44 -13.91 -12.41
N TYR A 199 28.08 -12.81 -11.74
CA TYR A 199 27.84 -11.53 -12.41
C TYR A 199 29.09 -10.67 -12.56
N TYR A 200 29.99 -10.72 -11.59
CA TYR A 200 31.12 -9.80 -11.50
C TYR A 200 32.47 -10.50 -11.36
N GLY A 201 32.53 -11.79 -11.07
CA GLY A 201 33.72 -12.54 -10.77
C GLY A 201 34.75 -12.60 -11.90
N SER A 202 34.29 -12.47 -13.17
CA SER A 202 35.20 -12.35 -14.32
C SER A 202 36.00 -11.04 -14.37
N GLN A 203 35.46 -9.98 -13.74
CA GLN A 203 36.07 -8.63 -13.74
C GLN A 203 36.76 -8.33 -12.40
N TYR A 204 36.13 -8.72 -11.29
CA TYR A 204 36.62 -8.38 -9.95
C TYR A 204 36.51 -9.59 -9.02
N LYS A 205 37.59 -9.94 -8.35
CA LYS A 205 37.62 -11.08 -7.41
C LYS A 205 36.59 -10.97 -6.28
N ASN A 206 36.35 -9.77 -5.80
CA ASN A 206 35.34 -9.47 -4.76
C ASN A 206 34.98 -7.98 -4.81
N ILE A 207 33.94 -7.59 -4.03
CA ILE A 207 33.45 -6.20 -4.01
C ILE A 207 34.49 -5.17 -3.59
N SER A 208 35.45 -5.52 -2.72
CA SER A 208 36.47 -4.56 -2.27
C SER A 208 37.51 -4.26 -3.37
N MET A 209 37.57 -5.08 -4.42
CA MET A 209 38.41 -4.87 -5.60
C MET A 209 37.63 -4.21 -6.76
N ALA A 210 36.32 -4.12 -6.65
CA ALA A 210 35.50 -3.42 -7.62
C ALA A 210 35.60 -1.89 -7.45
N PRO A 211 35.31 -1.10 -8.48
CA PRO A 211 35.22 0.35 -8.37
C PRO A 211 34.34 0.79 -7.20
N GLN A 212 34.66 1.91 -6.59
CA GLN A 212 33.96 2.42 -5.40
C GLN A 212 32.46 2.57 -5.61
N ARG A 213 32.01 2.85 -6.83
CA ARG A 213 30.59 2.89 -7.20
C ARG A 213 29.81 1.61 -6.87
N HIS A 214 30.41 0.43 -7.01
CA HIS A 214 29.76 -0.83 -6.64
C HIS A 214 29.52 -0.92 -5.14
N GLN A 215 30.48 -0.45 -4.34
CA GLN A 215 30.35 -0.43 -2.88
C GLN A 215 29.28 0.60 -2.45
N ALA A 216 29.33 1.80 -3.06
CA ALA A 216 28.34 2.84 -2.80
C ALA A 216 26.92 2.39 -3.20
N HIS A 217 26.75 1.75 -4.37
CA HIS A 217 25.47 1.24 -4.85
C HIS A 217 24.93 0.11 -3.95
N LEU A 218 25.78 -0.81 -3.50
CA LEU A 218 25.39 -1.84 -2.55
C LEU A 218 24.89 -1.23 -1.22
N ALA A 219 25.62 -0.26 -0.67
CA ALA A 219 25.23 0.44 0.56
C ALA A 219 23.90 1.21 0.37
N HIS A 220 23.77 1.94 -0.74
CA HIS A 220 22.55 2.66 -1.11
C HIS A 220 21.34 1.73 -1.22
N CYS A 221 21.42 0.67 -2.01
CA CYS A 221 20.33 -0.30 -2.19
C CYS A 221 19.91 -0.95 -0.86
N THR A 222 20.89 -1.25 0.01
CA THR A 222 20.61 -1.82 1.33
C THR A 222 19.83 -0.82 2.20
N ASP A 223 20.24 0.45 2.21
CA ASP A 223 19.61 1.49 3.02
C ASP A 223 18.22 1.86 2.49
N ILE A 224 18.05 2.00 1.20
CA ILE A 224 16.72 2.25 0.59
C ILE A 224 15.71 1.17 0.97
N LEU A 225 16.09 -0.10 0.88
CA LEU A 225 15.20 -1.19 1.26
C LEU A 225 14.94 -1.24 2.77
N LEU A 226 15.92 -0.92 3.60
CA LEU A 226 15.72 -0.77 5.03
C LEU A 226 14.70 0.32 5.34
N GLN A 227 14.84 1.49 4.72
CA GLN A 227 13.90 2.60 4.88
C GLN A 227 12.49 2.22 4.41
N ALA A 228 12.34 1.58 3.25
CA ALA A 228 11.05 1.13 2.73
C ALA A 228 10.37 0.14 3.67
N LEU A 229 11.08 -0.87 4.17
CA LEU A 229 10.56 -1.88 5.09
C LEU A 229 10.21 -1.32 6.46
N THR A 230 10.98 -0.36 6.97
CA THR A 230 10.71 0.28 8.26
C THR A 230 9.60 1.33 8.17
N CYS A 231 9.45 1.99 7.02
CA CYS A 231 8.37 2.95 6.76
C CYS A 231 7.01 2.25 6.65
N ASN A 232 6.97 1.07 6.01
CA ASN A 232 5.76 0.26 5.82
C ASN A 232 5.91 -1.11 6.49
N PRO A 233 5.99 -1.19 7.83
CA PRO A 233 6.23 -2.44 8.52
C PRO A 233 5.03 -3.38 8.36
N SER A 234 5.30 -4.65 8.04
CA SER A 234 4.29 -5.69 8.17
C SER A 234 4.09 -6.05 9.63
N LEU A 235 2.85 -5.98 10.11
CA LEU A 235 2.45 -6.45 11.44
C LEU A 235 1.84 -7.86 11.41
N ASP A 236 1.94 -8.56 10.28
CA ASP A 236 1.51 -9.94 10.16
C ASP A 236 2.36 -10.84 11.06
N LEU A 237 1.72 -11.85 11.66
CA LEU A 237 2.38 -12.74 12.59
C LEU A 237 2.81 -14.04 11.89
N ILE A 238 4.00 -14.49 12.23
CA ILE A 238 4.55 -15.78 11.81
C ILE A 238 4.35 -16.78 12.94
N SER A 239 3.55 -17.84 12.71
CA SER A 239 3.36 -18.92 13.66
C SER A 239 4.52 -19.91 13.60
N HIS A 240 4.62 -20.78 14.61
CA HIS A 240 5.64 -21.83 14.65
C HIS A 240 4.97 -23.19 14.81
N ASN A 241 5.45 -24.18 14.08
CA ASN A 241 4.96 -25.55 14.11
C ASN A 241 6.03 -26.51 14.62
N TRP A 242 5.61 -27.57 15.31
CA TRP A 242 6.50 -28.68 15.61
C TRP A 242 6.65 -29.56 14.36
N MET A 243 7.88 -29.74 13.91
CA MET A 243 8.18 -30.60 12.75
C MET A 243 8.85 -31.89 13.22
N ARG A 244 8.43 -33.01 12.63
CA ARG A 244 8.95 -34.33 12.99
C ARG A 244 10.47 -34.46 12.86
N THR A 245 11.07 -33.69 11.97
CA THR A 245 12.50 -33.77 11.62
C THR A 245 13.37 -32.76 12.37
N GLN A 246 12.79 -31.98 13.27
CA GLN A 246 13.51 -30.91 13.96
C GLN A 246 13.19 -30.92 15.46
N GLU A 247 14.21 -30.65 16.27
CA GLU A 247 14.09 -30.57 17.72
C GLU A 247 13.42 -29.27 18.17
N ASN A 248 13.64 -28.19 17.43
CA ASN A 248 13.10 -26.85 17.76
C ASN A 248 11.87 -26.49 16.90
N PRO A 249 10.98 -25.62 17.39
CA PRO A 249 9.88 -25.10 16.61
C PRO A 249 10.36 -24.46 15.30
N TYR A 250 9.63 -24.72 14.21
CA TYR A 250 9.94 -24.21 12.86
C TYR A 250 8.93 -23.14 12.47
N PRO A 251 9.36 -21.95 11.98
CA PRO A 251 8.46 -20.88 11.60
C PRO A 251 7.70 -21.22 10.32
N ASP A 252 6.39 -20.94 10.32
CA ASP A 252 5.55 -21.03 9.14
C ASP A 252 5.48 -19.66 8.45
N PHE A 253 6.29 -19.49 7.43
CA PHE A 253 6.37 -18.25 6.66
C PHE A 253 5.24 -18.10 5.62
N ASN A 254 4.33 -19.07 5.50
CA ASN A 254 3.19 -19.01 4.58
C ASN A 254 2.03 -18.25 5.25
N ILE A 255 2.12 -16.94 5.23
CA ILE A 255 1.11 -16.06 5.81
C ILE A 255 0.18 -15.49 4.72
N LYS A 256 -1.06 -15.22 5.09
CA LYS A 256 -2.01 -14.52 4.22
C LYS A 256 -2.02 -13.04 4.56
N ARG A 257 -1.90 -12.20 3.54
CA ARG A 257 -1.94 -10.74 3.70
C ARG A 257 -2.74 -10.06 2.60
N GLN A 258 -3.16 -8.84 2.86
CA GLN A 258 -3.73 -7.97 1.83
C GLN A 258 -2.60 -7.28 1.09
N CYS A 259 -2.57 -7.44 -0.22
CA CYS A 259 -1.59 -6.82 -1.08
C CYS A 259 -2.29 -5.93 -2.12
N VAL A 260 -1.62 -4.88 -2.54
CA VAL A 260 -2.00 -4.18 -3.77
C VAL A 260 -1.61 -5.08 -4.93
N ALA A 261 -2.54 -5.30 -5.86
CA ALA A 261 -2.25 -6.04 -7.07
C ALA A 261 -1.17 -5.31 -7.89
N HIS A 262 -0.06 -5.99 -8.14
CA HIS A 262 1.13 -5.41 -8.79
C HIS A 262 0.96 -5.27 -10.30
N ASP A 263 0.32 -6.24 -10.96
CA ASP A 263 0.18 -6.28 -12.42
C ASP A 263 -0.47 -5.03 -13.03
N PRO A 264 -1.53 -4.44 -12.45
CA PRO A 264 -2.09 -3.19 -12.97
C PRO A 264 -1.11 -2.02 -12.96
N ILE A 265 -0.22 -1.96 -11.96
CA ILE A 265 0.80 -0.91 -11.84
C ILE A 265 1.87 -1.09 -12.90
N LEU A 266 2.38 -2.31 -13.09
CA LEU A 266 3.34 -2.64 -14.15
C LEU A 266 2.78 -2.34 -15.53
N LYS A 267 1.53 -2.73 -15.77
CA LYS A 267 0.85 -2.46 -17.05
C LYS A 267 0.77 -0.96 -17.31
N TRP A 268 0.32 -0.19 -16.31
CA TRP A 268 0.23 1.27 -16.43
C TRP A 268 1.59 1.90 -16.69
N GLN A 269 2.63 1.49 -15.96
CA GLN A 269 3.99 1.95 -16.17
C GLN A 269 4.46 1.69 -17.60
N HIS A 270 4.25 0.49 -18.11
CA HIS A 270 4.63 0.12 -19.46
C HIS A 270 3.86 0.91 -20.55
N GLU A 271 2.56 1.18 -20.32
CA GLU A 271 1.73 1.95 -21.25
C GLU A 271 2.03 3.45 -21.24
N ASN A 272 2.53 4.00 -20.12
CA ASN A 272 2.79 5.41 -19.92
C ASN A 272 4.28 5.75 -19.89
N GLY A 273 5.12 4.75 -19.89
CA GLY A 273 6.59 4.88 -19.94
C GLY A 273 7.06 5.54 -21.23
N ILE A 274 8.08 6.35 -21.13
CA ILE A 274 8.77 6.92 -22.28
C ILE A 274 9.64 5.82 -22.85
N THR A 275 9.47 5.49 -24.14
CA THR A 275 10.19 4.38 -24.78
C THR A 275 11.70 4.58 -24.74
N GLU A 276 12.49 3.50 -24.62
CA GLU A 276 13.96 3.52 -24.55
C GLU A 276 14.63 4.28 -25.71
N GLN A 277 13.98 4.32 -26.88
CA GLN A 277 14.48 5.09 -28.04
C GLN A 277 14.46 6.59 -27.79
N ILE A 278 13.56 7.07 -26.94
CA ILE A 278 13.42 8.48 -26.54
C ILE A 278 14.28 8.76 -25.30
N LEU A 279 14.41 7.76 -24.40
CA LEU A 279 15.20 7.83 -23.17
C LEU A 279 16.66 7.45 -23.39
N LYS A 280 17.33 8.12 -24.27
CA LYS A 280 18.77 8.16 -24.12
C LYS A 280 19.09 9.28 -23.14
N PHE A 281 19.22 8.97 -21.83
CA PHE A 281 19.67 9.91 -20.81
C PHE A 281 20.86 10.76 -21.27
N LYS A 282 21.77 10.15 -22.02
CA LYS A 282 22.92 10.81 -22.64
C LYS A 282 22.55 11.91 -23.60
N ASN A 283 21.34 11.92 -24.13
CA ASN A 283 20.91 12.84 -25.20
C ASN A 283 19.73 13.74 -24.70
N LEU A 284 19.38 13.70 -23.42
CA LEU A 284 18.42 14.66 -22.89
C LEU A 284 19.06 16.04 -22.93
N PRO A 285 18.58 16.97 -23.77
CA PRO A 285 19.23 18.27 -23.92
C PRO A 285 19.04 19.05 -22.62
N ARG A 286 20.16 19.36 -21.98
CA ARG A 286 20.16 20.27 -20.84
C ARG A 286 19.97 21.70 -21.36
N PRO A 287 18.94 22.44 -20.91
CA PRO A 287 18.75 23.83 -21.33
C PRO A 287 19.94 24.71 -20.92
N GLU A 288 20.32 25.64 -21.77
CA GLU A 288 21.29 26.68 -21.40
C GLU A 288 20.75 27.44 -20.17
N ASN A 289 21.60 27.68 -19.18
CA ASN A 289 21.27 28.37 -17.93
C ASN A 289 20.23 27.64 -17.02
N PHE A 290 20.03 26.33 -17.18
CA PHE A 290 19.23 25.57 -16.23
C PHE A 290 19.92 25.56 -14.86
N PRO A 291 19.17 25.79 -13.74
CA PRO A 291 19.73 25.75 -12.40
C PRO A 291 20.39 24.39 -12.11
N GLU A 292 21.64 24.41 -11.70
CA GLU A 292 22.33 23.19 -11.27
C GLU A 292 22.14 23.01 -9.77
N VAL A 293 21.87 21.77 -9.36
CA VAL A 293 21.88 21.38 -7.95
C VAL A 293 23.32 20.96 -7.61
N GLU A 294 23.84 21.51 -6.51
CA GLU A 294 25.16 21.10 -6.01
C GLU A 294 25.15 19.59 -5.67
N PRO A 295 26.10 18.84 -6.20
CA PRO A 295 26.20 17.41 -5.93
C PRO A 295 26.60 17.16 -4.48
N GLU A 296 26.22 16.01 -3.93
CA GLU A 296 26.72 15.57 -2.64
C GLU A 296 28.25 15.43 -2.67
N PRO A 297 28.96 15.80 -1.58
CA PRO A 297 30.43 15.79 -1.57
C PRO A 297 31.06 14.46 -1.95
N SER A 298 30.40 13.35 -1.64
CA SER A 298 30.87 11.99 -2.00
C SER A 298 30.82 11.71 -3.49
N ILE A 299 29.91 12.34 -4.25
CA ILE A 299 29.82 12.21 -5.70
C ILE A 299 31.07 12.82 -6.37
N LEU A 300 31.52 13.98 -5.85
CA LEU A 300 32.72 14.65 -6.34
C LEU A 300 34.00 13.82 -6.19
N LEU A 301 34.00 12.86 -5.25
CA LEU A 301 35.15 11.99 -5.00
C LEU A 301 35.23 10.78 -5.96
N ILE A 302 34.10 10.41 -6.58
CA ILE A 302 34.02 9.23 -7.46
C ILE A 302 34.38 9.59 -8.91
N GLY A 303 34.39 10.90 -9.28
CA GLY A 303 34.74 11.38 -10.62
C GLY A 303 33.70 11.00 -11.69
N ASP A 304 34.08 11.15 -12.97
CA ASP A 304 33.20 10.95 -14.14
C ASP A 304 32.69 9.51 -14.34
N ASP A 305 33.07 8.58 -13.45
CA ASP A 305 32.72 7.15 -13.52
C ASP A 305 31.26 6.82 -13.11
N LEU A 306 30.50 7.83 -12.59
CA LEU A 306 29.06 7.70 -12.30
C LEU A 306 28.16 7.73 -13.54
N GLY A 307 28.69 8.13 -14.69
CA GLY A 307 27.91 8.58 -15.85
C GLY A 307 27.11 7.53 -16.60
N HIS A 308 27.14 6.24 -16.29
CA HIS A 308 26.63 5.26 -17.27
C HIS A 308 25.84 4.07 -16.75
N HIS A 309 25.67 3.85 -15.45
CA HIS A 309 25.01 2.63 -14.95
C HIS A 309 24.38 2.80 -13.53
N LEU A 310 23.65 3.87 -13.27
CA LEU A 310 22.70 3.88 -12.17
C LEU A 310 21.35 3.43 -12.69
#